data_19f2d5ea8864dc597ab282a5a035562a
#
_entry.id   19f2d5ea8864dc597ab282a5a035562a
#
_cell.length_a   1.000
_cell.length_b   1.000
_cell.length_c   1.000
_cell.angle_alpha   90.00
_cell.angle_beta   90.00
_cell.angle_gamma   90.00
#
_symmetry.space_group_name_H-M   'P 1'
#
loop_
_entity.id
_entity.type
_entity.pdbx_description
1 polymer ?
#
loop_
_entity_poly.entity_id
_entity_poly.type
_entity_poly.pdbx_seq_one_letter_code
_entity_poly.pdbx_strand_id
1 'polypeptide(L)'
;TAKDIILEDHPDAKVTVINSLLNSASFSLFIYQALQMRKAGYSYEDTIKVLESLRNDGRIMFTTESLEYLSKGGRLAKTAITITSKLSLRPIIVMKEGEIGLGGFTRTRNKGKSNVIDMIQKYIESTGRPIDDWDITVGYCTNLEEAEKYRDDVEAQLGIKLLERREDFKTRISIISGC
;
A
#
# COMPACT_ATOMS: atom_id res chain seq x y z
N THR A 1 -7.41 22.08 14.31
CA THR A 1 -7.10 20.65 13.97
C THR A 1 -6.87 19.83 15.23
N ALA A 2 -6.79 18.50 15.13
CA ALA A 2 -6.46 17.66 16.30
C ALA A 2 -5.10 18.04 16.92
N LYS A 3 -4.13 18.45 16.11
CA LYS A 3 -2.85 18.98 16.58
C LYS A 3 -3.04 20.23 17.44
N ASP A 4 -3.85 21.16 17.00
CA ASP A 4 -4.08 22.43 17.73
C ASP A 4 -4.71 22.16 19.10
N ILE A 5 -5.72 21.27 19.16
CA ILE A 5 -6.35 20.85 20.42
C ILE A 5 -5.34 20.26 21.39
N ILE A 6 -4.44 19.36 20.90
CA ILE A 6 -3.40 18.77 21.76
C ILE A 6 -2.46 19.85 22.30
N LEU A 7 -2.09 20.84 21.46
CA LEU A 7 -1.15 21.89 21.84
C LEU A 7 -1.80 22.95 22.77
N GLU A 8 -3.14 23.08 22.80
CA GLU A 8 -3.83 23.88 23.81
C GLU A 8 -3.66 23.30 25.21
N ASP A 9 -3.80 21.97 25.35
CA ASP A 9 -3.66 21.29 26.65
C ASP A 9 -2.19 20.97 27.01
N HIS A 10 -1.34 20.78 26.00
CA HIS A 10 0.06 20.36 26.13
C HIS A 10 0.96 21.19 25.22
N PRO A 11 1.24 22.47 25.55
CA PRO A 11 1.96 23.39 24.65
C PRO A 11 3.40 22.94 24.35
N ASP A 12 4.03 22.18 25.24
CA ASP A 12 5.40 21.67 25.05
C ASP A 12 5.45 20.32 24.30
N ALA A 13 4.30 19.75 23.91
CA ALA A 13 4.26 18.48 23.23
C ALA A 13 4.81 18.59 21.79
N LYS A 14 5.68 17.65 21.41
CA LYS A 14 6.12 17.51 20.02
C LYS A 14 5.07 16.75 19.20
N VAL A 15 4.31 17.45 18.38
CA VAL A 15 3.24 16.88 17.53
C VAL A 15 3.47 17.22 16.07
N THR A 16 3.64 16.20 15.23
CA THR A 16 3.72 16.33 13.77
C THR A 16 2.58 15.56 13.12
N VAL A 17 1.93 16.17 12.16
CA VAL A 17 0.89 15.53 11.33
C VAL A 17 1.48 15.23 9.97
N ILE A 18 1.57 13.95 9.62
CA ILE A 18 2.08 13.49 8.33
C ILE A 18 0.90 13.00 7.48
N ASN A 19 0.75 13.55 6.28
CA ASN A 19 -0.12 12.97 5.26
C ASN A 19 0.63 11.81 4.58
N SER A 20 0.35 10.59 4.99
CA SER A 20 1.03 9.39 4.48
C SER A 20 0.72 9.07 3.03
N LEU A 21 -0.36 9.61 2.45
CA LEU A 21 -0.89 9.28 1.12
C LEU A 21 -1.28 7.78 0.98
N LEU A 22 -1.41 7.09 2.11
CA LEU A 22 -1.68 5.65 2.20
C LEU A 22 -2.96 5.39 2.98
N ASN A 23 -3.55 4.21 2.78
CA ASN A 23 -4.68 3.72 3.57
C ASN A 23 -4.55 2.22 3.85
N SER A 24 -5.51 1.66 4.60
CA SER A 24 -5.60 0.23 4.90
C SER A 24 -4.27 -0.36 5.41
N ALA A 25 -3.88 -1.51 4.91
CA ALA A 25 -2.69 -2.23 5.35
C ALA A 25 -1.38 -1.49 5.00
N SER A 26 -1.30 -0.68 3.90
CA SER A 26 -0.10 0.13 3.65
C SER A 26 0.08 1.25 4.67
N PHE A 27 -1.02 1.81 5.17
CA PHE A 27 -0.94 2.74 6.28
C PHE A 27 -0.44 2.05 7.56
N SER A 28 -0.85 0.80 7.80
CA SER A 28 -0.35 0.01 8.93
C SER A 28 1.15 -0.26 8.83
N LEU A 29 1.68 -0.55 7.62
CA LEU A 29 3.12 -0.68 7.39
C LEU A 29 3.86 0.63 7.64
N PHE A 30 3.29 1.76 7.26
CA PHE A 30 3.86 3.08 7.51
C PHE A 30 3.97 3.38 9.02
N ILE A 31 2.94 3.03 9.80
CA ILE A 31 2.98 3.13 11.26
C ILE A 31 3.99 2.15 11.85
N TYR A 32 4.02 0.91 11.34
CA TYR A 32 4.97 -0.10 11.76
C TYR A 32 6.41 0.37 11.56
N GLN A 33 6.71 1.01 10.42
CA GLN A 33 7.99 1.63 10.14
C GLN A 33 8.39 2.65 11.22
N ALA A 34 7.49 3.55 11.60
CA ALA A 34 7.73 4.52 12.67
C ALA A 34 8.04 3.85 14.01
N LEU A 35 7.31 2.79 14.36
CA LEU A 35 7.51 2.02 15.58
C LEU A 35 8.87 1.31 15.61
N GLN A 36 9.31 0.76 14.48
CA GLN A 36 10.62 0.12 14.36
C GLN A 36 11.75 1.14 14.48
N MET A 37 11.62 2.30 13.86
CA MET A 37 12.60 3.40 14.00
C MET A 37 12.74 3.83 15.47
N ARG A 38 11.61 3.99 16.17
CA ARG A 38 11.62 4.27 17.60
C ARG A 38 12.36 3.19 18.40
N LYS A 39 12.11 1.90 18.13
CA LYS A 39 12.79 0.78 18.78
C LYS A 39 14.30 0.76 18.50
N ALA A 40 14.69 1.18 17.29
CA ALA A 40 16.09 1.28 16.88
C ALA A 40 16.80 2.53 17.42
N GLY A 41 16.11 3.38 18.22
CA GLY A 41 16.70 4.56 18.86
C GLY A 41 16.78 5.81 17.97
N TYR A 42 16.06 5.85 16.86
CA TYR A 42 15.97 7.05 16.04
C TYR A 42 15.35 8.21 16.83
N SER A 43 15.85 9.42 16.60
CA SER A 43 15.24 10.62 17.16
C SER A 43 13.84 10.88 16.57
N TYR A 44 13.05 11.70 17.25
CA TYR A 44 11.75 12.14 16.72
C TYR A 44 11.91 12.83 15.36
N GLU A 45 12.88 13.73 15.25
CA GLU A 45 13.16 14.51 14.07
C GLU A 45 13.61 13.62 12.88
N ASP A 46 14.50 12.66 13.13
CA ASP A 46 14.95 11.72 12.10
C ASP A 46 13.82 10.80 11.65
N THR A 47 12.97 10.36 12.60
CA THR A 47 11.80 9.55 12.26
C THR A 47 10.85 10.30 11.33
N ILE A 48 10.50 11.56 11.64
CA ILE A 48 9.65 12.38 10.79
C ILE A 48 10.26 12.57 9.41
N LYS A 49 11.55 12.93 9.32
CA LYS A 49 12.26 13.14 8.06
C LYS A 49 12.22 11.90 7.16
N VAL A 50 12.46 10.72 7.73
CA VAL A 50 12.42 9.46 6.98
C VAL A 50 11.01 9.16 6.51
N LEU A 51 10.01 9.27 7.39
CA LEU A 51 8.61 8.99 7.03
C LEU A 51 8.11 9.91 5.92
N GLU A 52 8.46 11.19 5.96
CA GLU A 52 8.11 12.13 4.89
C GLU A 52 8.80 11.80 3.56
N SER A 53 10.03 11.29 3.59
CA SER A 53 10.73 10.86 2.36
C SER A 53 10.11 9.61 1.73
N LEU A 54 9.51 8.72 2.53
CA LEU A 54 8.94 7.46 2.08
C LEU A 54 7.48 7.56 1.61
N ARG A 55 6.77 8.63 1.97
CA ARG A 55 5.32 8.74 1.75
C ARG A 55 4.87 8.62 0.29
N ASN A 56 5.72 8.99 -0.66
CA ASN A 56 5.41 8.97 -2.08
C ASN A 56 5.73 7.63 -2.76
N ASP A 57 6.44 6.75 -2.07
CA ASP A 57 6.91 5.48 -2.64
C ASP A 57 5.89 4.35 -2.45
N GLY A 58 5.02 4.46 -1.45
CA GLY A 58 4.01 3.45 -1.20
C GLY A 58 3.02 3.27 -2.34
N ARG A 59 2.63 2.01 -2.58
CA ARG A 59 1.63 1.64 -3.60
C ARG A 59 0.63 0.65 -3.03
N ILE A 60 -0.62 0.76 -3.50
CA ILE A 60 -1.63 -0.27 -3.29
C ILE A 60 -2.07 -0.74 -4.67
N MET A 61 -1.98 -2.03 -4.93
CA MET A 61 -2.37 -2.63 -6.20
C MET A 61 -3.30 -3.81 -5.94
N PHE A 62 -4.46 -3.81 -6.57
CA PHE A 62 -5.44 -4.89 -6.38
C PHE A 62 -6.34 -5.08 -7.60
N THR A 63 -6.98 -6.24 -7.66
CA THR A 63 -8.05 -6.51 -8.61
C THR A 63 -9.38 -6.63 -7.89
N THR A 64 -10.46 -6.22 -8.55
CA THR A 64 -11.82 -6.32 -8.03
C THR A 64 -12.77 -6.86 -9.09
N GLU A 65 -13.93 -7.32 -8.66
CA GLU A 65 -14.94 -7.85 -9.60
C GLU A 65 -15.60 -6.75 -10.41
N SER A 66 -15.82 -5.58 -9.82
CA SER A 66 -16.43 -4.45 -10.50
C SER A 66 -15.95 -3.12 -9.92
N LEU A 67 -16.17 -2.05 -10.67
CA LEU A 67 -15.91 -0.69 -10.23
C LEU A 67 -17.13 -0.03 -9.56
N GLU A 68 -18.22 -0.74 -9.44
CA GLU A 68 -19.49 -0.19 -8.94
C GLU A 68 -19.35 0.46 -7.57
N TYR A 69 -18.69 -0.21 -6.64
CA TYR A 69 -18.48 0.31 -5.29
C TYR A 69 -17.54 1.51 -5.26
N LEU A 70 -16.50 1.50 -6.07
CA LEU A 70 -15.58 2.64 -6.21
C LEU A 70 -16.30 3.85 -6.82
N SER A 71 -17.18 3.62 -7.79
CA SER A 71 -18.01 4.66 -8.40
C SER A 71 -19.00 5.23 -7.40
N LYS A 72 -19.76 4.38 -6.71
CA LYS A 72 -20.71 4.81 -5.67
C LYS A 72 -20.01 5.56 -4.53
N GLY A 73 -18.78 5.19 -4.21
CA GLY A 73 -17.94 5.88 -3.23
C GLY A 73 -17.32 7.20 -3.72
N GLY A 74 -17.56 7.61 -4.95
CA GLY A 74 -17.05 8.87 -5.52
C GLY A 74 -15.54 8.86 -5.81
N ARG A 75 -14.85 7.71 -5.73
CA ARG A 75 -13.39 7.60 -5.92
C ARG A 75 -13.00 7.50 -7.40
N LEU A 76 -13.96 7.31 -8.29
CA LEU A 76 -13.74 7.28 -9.74
C LEU A 76 -14.07 8.60 -10.45
N ALA A 77 -14.59 9.60 -9.75
CA ALA A 77 -15.02 10.86 -10.36
C ALA A 77 -13.88 11.63 -11.06
N LYS A 78 -12.63 11.38 -10.69
CA LYS A 78 -11.44 12.01 -11.29
C LYS A 78 -10.82 11.18 -12.43
N THR A 79 -11.16 9.92 -12.53
CA THR A 79 -10.71 9.05 -13.61
C THR A 79 -11.87 8.90 -14.58
N ALA A 80 -11.78 9.50 -15.77
CA ALA A 80 -12.75 9.38 -16.85
C ALA A 80 -12.75 7.94 -17.44
N ILE A 81 -13.06 6.95 -16.58
CA ILE A 81 -13.14 5.56 -16.98
C ILE A 81 -14.57 5.30 -17.44
N THR A 82 -14.81 5.50 -18.71
CA THR A 82 -16.01 4.98 -19.36
C THR A 82 -15.86 3.47 -19.50
N ILE A 83 -16.11 2.74 -18.40
CA ILE A 83 -16.09 1.29 -18.42
C ILE A 83 -17.44 0.84 -18.93
N THR A 84 -17.44 0.38 -20.15
CA THR A 84 -18.59 -0.33 -20.70
C THR A 84 -18.72 -1.65 -19.94
N SER A 85 -19.73 -1.74 -19.09
CA SER A 85 -20.15 -2.93 -18.34
C SER A 85 -20.43 -4.18 -19.20
N LYS A 86 -20.25 -4.07 -20.50
CA LYS A 86 -20.55 -5.12 -21.51
C LYS A 86 -19.43 -6.15 -21.70
N LEU A 87 -18.25 -6.01 -21.11
CA LEU A 87 -17.10 -6.83 -21.48
C LEU A 87 -16.67 -7.87 -20.46
N SER A 88 -17.37 -8.06 -19.35
CA SER A 88 -16.98 -9.02 -18.27
C SER A 88 -15.48 -8.93 -17.89
N LEU A 89 -14.92 -7.70 -17.93
CA LEU A 89 -13.53 -7.45 -17.58
C LEU A 89 -13.43 -7.05 -16.11
N ARG A 90 -12.42 -7.58 -15.44
CA ARG A 90 -12.06 -7.22 -14.06
C ARG A 90 -11.02 -6.13 -14.09
N PRO A 91 -11.22 -5.01 -13.41
CA PRO A 91 -10.23 -3.94 -13.35
C PRO A 91 -9.08 -4.30 -12.40
N ILE A 92 -7.91 -3.78 -12.73
CA ILE A 92 -6.79 -3.70 -11.81
C ILE A 92 -6.68 -2.23 -11.38
N ILE A 93 -6.65 -2.02 -10.09
CA ILE A 93 -6.62 -0.70 -9.48
C ILE A 93 -5.22 -0.46 -8.92
N VAL A 94 -4.72 0.74 -9.10
CA VAL A 94 -3.48 1.23 -8.49
C VAL A 94 -3.80 2.48 -7.69
N MET A 95 -3.40 2.51 -6.44
CA MET A 95 -3.36 3.72 -5.66
C MET A 95 -1.91 4.21 -5.57
N LYS A 96 -1.71 5.43 -5.99
CA LYS A 96 -0.43 6.12 -6.02
C LYS A 96 -0.63 7.56 -5.52
N GLU A 97 0.24 8.00 -4.61
CA GLU A 97 0.23 9.38 -4.09
C GLU A 97 -1.16 9.81 -3.55
N GLY A 98 -1.86 8.88 -2.90
CA GLY A 98 -3.19 9.12 -2.35
C GLY A 98 -4.35 9.09 -3.36
N GLU A 99 -4.05 8.91 -4.65
CA GLU A 99 -5.06 8.86 -5.71
C GLU A 99 -5.26 7.46 -6.28
N ILE A 100 -6.51 7.14 -6.62
CA ILE A 100 -6.90 5.88 -7.23
C ILE A 100 -6.87 6.03 -8.75
N GLY A 101 -6.16 5.10 -9.40
CA GLY A 101 -6.06 5.01 -10.85
C GLY A 101 -6.37 3.61 -11.37
N LEU A 102 -6.55 3.49 -12.68
CA LEU A 102 -6.69 2.23 -13.37
C LEU A 102 -5.31 1.71 -13.78
N GLY A 103 -4.96 0.50 -13.31
CA GLY A 103 -3.74 -0.21 -13.71
C GLY A 103 -3.91 -1.12 -14.91
N GLY A 104 -5.16 -1.43 -15.30
CA GLY A 104 -5.46 -2.29 -16.44
C GLY A 104 -6.75 -3.09 -16.26
N PHE A 105 -6.92 -4.06 -17.15
CA PHE A 105 -8.05 -4.99 -17.12
C PHE A 105 -7.60 -6.43 -17.32
N THR A 106 -8.36 -7.35 -16.78
CA THR A 106 -8.14 -8.79 -16.93
C THR A 106 -9.48 -9.50 -17.09
N ARG A 107 -9.47 -10.70 -17.68
CA ARG A 107 -10.69 -11.49 -17.85
C ARG A 107 -10.99 -12.39 -16.67
N THR A 108 -9.98 -12.82 -15.94
CA THR A 108 -10.15 -13.76 -14.83
C THR A 108 -9.49 -13.22 -13.56
N ARG A 109 -10.01 -13.64 -12.39
CA ARG A 109 -9.46 -13.27 -11.09
C ARG A 109 -7.99 -13.71 -10.95
N ASN A 110 -7.68 -14.94 -11.33
CA ASN A 110 -6.31 -15.46 -11.22
C ASN A 110 -5.33 -14.68 -12.10
N LYS A 111 -5.73 -14.34 -13.34
CA LYS A 111 -4.89 -13.49 -14.19
C LYS A 111 -4.72 -12.08 -13.63
N GLY A 112 -5.76 -11.55 -12.97
CA GLY A 112 -5.68 -10.28 -12.25
C GLY A 112 -4.67 -10.30 -11.13
N LYS A 113 -4.69 -11.36 -10.30
CA LYS A 113 -3.73 -11.57 -9.22
C LYS A 113 -2.29 -11.66 -9.75
N SER A 114 -2.05 -12.48 -10.76
CA SER A 114 -0.72 -12.59 -11.39
C SER A 114 -0.25 -11.26 -11.97
N ASN A 115 -1.13 -10.53 -12.67
CA ASN A 115 -0.78 -9.22 -13.22
C ASN A 115 -0.42 -8.19 -12.12
N VAL A 116 -1.08 -8.26 -10.96
CA VAL A 116 -0.73 -7.39 -9.82
C VAL A 116 0.69 -7.69 -9.33
N ILE A 117 1.08 -8.95 -9.22
CA ILE A 117 2.46 -9.32 -8.84
C ILE A 117 3.47 -8.82 -9.88
N ASP A 118 3.18 -9.01 -11.18
CA ASP A 118 4.03 -8.50 -12.26
C ASP A 118 4.17 -6.95 -12.19
N MET A 119 3.11 -6.25 -11.82
CA MET A 119 3.14 -4.79 -11.66
C MET A 119 3.96 -4.35 -10.46
N ILE A 120 3.90 -5.08 -9.34
CA ILE A 120 4.74 -4.85 -8.16
C ILE A 120 6.21 -5.01 -8.55
N GLN A 121 6.56 -6.11 -9.19
CA GLN A 121 7.92 -6.37 -9.62
C GLN A 121 8.45 -5.24 -10.53
N LYS A 122 7.70 -4.89 -11.57
CA LYS A 122 8.07 -3.80 -12.49
C LYS A 122 8.21 -2.46 -11.79
N TYR A 123 7.35 -2.19 -10.80
CA TYR A 123 7.46 -0.96 -10.03
C TYR A 123 8.76 -0.93 -9.23
N ILE A 124 9.09 -1.99 -8.50
CA ILE A 124 10.33 -2.11 -7.74
C ILE A 124 11.54 -1.94 -8.67
N GLU A 125 11.58 -2.67 -9.77
CA GLU A 125 12.65 -2.57 -10.79
C GLU A 125 12.82 -1.12 -11.30
N SER A 126 11.71 -0.43 -11.54
CA SER A 126 11.72 0.96 -12.04
C SER A 126 12.33 1.96 -11.05
N THR A 127 12.39 1.62 -9.78
CA THR A 127 12.97 2.48 -8.74
C THR A 127 14.48 2.33 -8.61
N GLY A 128 15.05 1.27 -9.19
CA GLY A 128 16.46 0.92 -9.04
C GLY A 128 16.87 0.45 -7.64
N ARG A 129 15.90 0.27 -6.73
CA ARG A 129 16.14 -0.21 -5.37
C ARG A 129 16.01 -1.74 -5.32
N PRO A 130 16.82 -2.43 -4.51
CA PRO A 130 16.69 -3.87 -4.32
C PRO A 130 15.35 -4.20 -3.65
N ILE A 131 14.82 -5.38 -3.94
CA ILE A 131 13.53 -5.84 -3.40
C ILE A 131 13.55 -5.95 -1.87
N ASP A 132 14.71 -6.18 -1.28
CA ASP A 132 14.89 -6.24 0.18
C ASP A 132 14.68 -4.92 0.89
N ASP A 133 14.64 -3.81 0.16
CA ASP A 133 14.32 -2.48 0.71
C ASP A 133 12.80 -2.22 0.79
N TRP A 134 11.97 -3.20 0.41
CA TRP A 134 10.53 -3.07 0.36
C TRP A 134 9.83 -3.96 1.36
N ASP A 135 8.87 -3.40 2.07
CA ASP A 135 7.88 -4.16 2.83
C ASP A 135 6.66 -4.39 1.95
N ILE A 136 6.37 -5.66 1.69
CA ILE A 136 5.22 -6.08 0.89
C ILE A 136 4.26 -6.85 1.80
N THR A 137 2.97 -6.59 1.67
CA THR A 137 1.94 -7.32 2.41
C THR A 137 0.74 -7.60 1.53
N VAL A 138 -0.01 -8.63 1.88
CA VAL A 138 -1.31 -8.96 1.29
C VAL A 138 -2.41 -8.56 2.26
N GLY A 139 -3.31 -7.69 1.80
CA GLY A 139 -4.51 -7.32 2.54
C GLY A 139 -5.72 -8.13 2.07
N TYR A 140 -6.65 -8.45 2.98
CA TYR A 140 -7.90 -9.13 2.66
C TYR A 140 -9.07 -8.55 3.47
N CYS A 141 -10.29 -8.80 2.99
CA CYS A 141 -11.50 -8.38 3.67
C CYS A 141 -12.27 -9.54 4.30
N THR A 142 -12.48 -10.62 3.56
CA THR A 142 -13.43 -11.67 3.97
C THR A 142 -12.89 -13.10 3.87
N ASN A 143 -11.92 -13.35 3.01
CA ASN A 143 -11.42 -14.70 2.73
C ASN A 143 -9.93 -14.82 3.08
N LEU A 144 -9.66 -15.31 4.29
CA LEU A 144 -8.30 -15.51 4.79
C LEU A 144 -7.55 -16.59 4.00
N GLU A 145 -8.18 -17.73 3.72
CA GLU A 145 -7.55 -18.83 2.99
C GLU A 145 -7.07 -18.40 1.59
N GLU A 146 -7.92 -17.65 0.88
CA GLU A 146 -7.53 -17.08 -0.41
C GLU A 146 -6.36 -16.10 -0.30
N ALA A 147 -6.35 -15.30 0.76
CA ALA A 147 -5.26 -14.34 1.00
C ALA A 147 -3.94 -15.05 1.33
N GLU A 148 -3.98 -16.12 2.14
CA GLU A 148 -2.80 -16.92 2.45
C GLU A 148 -2.22 -17.58 1.19
N LYS A 149 -3.08 -18.18 0.36
CA LYS A 149 -2.65 -18.73 -0.93
C LYS A 149 -2.04 -17.65 -1.84
N TYR A 150 -2.66 -16.49 -1.89
CA TYR A 150 -2.13 -15.39 -2.71
C TYR A 150 -0.81 -14.84 -2.14
N ARG A 151 -0.64 -14.82 -0.82
CA ARG A 151 0.65 -14.51 -0.18
C ARG A 151 1.73 -15.48 -0.67
N ASP A 152 1.43 -16.78 -0.68
CA ASP A 152 2.38 -17.80 -1.13
C ASP A 152 2.76 -17.62 -2.61
N ASP A 153 1.79 -17.26 -3.46
CA ASP A 153 2.02 -16.92 -4.87
C ASP A 153 2.95 -15.68 -5.01
N VAL A 154 2.72 -14.63 -4.20
CA VAL A 154 3.56 -13.42 -4.18
C VAL A 154 4.98 -13.76 -3.73
N GLU A 155 5.15 -14.52 -2.65
CA GLU A 155 6.45 -14.94 -2.14
C GLU A 155 7.22 -15.76 -3.17
N ALA A 156 6.55 -16.72 -3.81
CA ALA A 156 7.17 -17.58 -4.81
C ALA A 156 7.60 -16.79 -6.06
N GLN A 157 6.76 -15.89 -6.55
CA GLN A 157 7.05 -15.13 -7.77
C GLN A 157 8.11 -14.05 -7.55
N LEU A 158 8.11 -13.38 -6.41
CA LEU A 158 9.07 -12.32 -6.10
C LEU A 158 10.37 -12.84 -5.45
N GLY A 159 10.41 -14.10 -5.02
CA GLY A 159 11.57 -14.70 -4.36
C GLY A 159 11.85 -14.12 -2.96
N ILE A 160 10.82 -13.67 -2.26
CA ILE A 160 10.93 -13.04 -0.93
C ILE A 160 10.04 -13.75 0.09
N LYS A 161 10.24 -13.40 1.37
CA LYS A 161 9.27 -13.67 2.42
C LYS A 161 8.54 -12.39 2.78
N LEU A 162 7.21 -12.41 2.72
CA LEU A 162 6.39 -11.32 3.19
C LEU A 162 6.52 -11.16 4.70
N LEU A 163 6.08 -10.03 5.21
CA LEU A 163 6.32 -9.62 6.58
C LEU A 163 5.72 -10.61 7.60
N GLU A 164 6.46 -11.61 7.96
CA GLU A 164 6.33 -12.30 9.24
C GLU A 164 7.33 -11.63 10.18
N ARG A 165 6.86 -10.99 11.24
CA ARG A 165 7.60 -10.35 12.34
C ARG A 165 9.12 -10.41 12.18
N ARG A 166 9.72 -9.52 11.39
CA ARG A 166 11.17 -9.43 11.26
C ARG A 166 11.74 -8.72 12.49
N GLU A 167 12.75 -9.32 13.10
CA GLU A 167 13.46 -8.73 14.23
C GLU A 167 14.47 -7.68 13.80
N ASP A 168 14.92 -7.71 12.54
CA ASP A 168 15.88 -6.77 11.97
C ASP A 168 15.17 -5.56 11.35
N PHE A 169 15.52 -4.38 11.84
CA PHE A 169 15.00 -3.13 11.31
C PHE A 169 15.80 -2.69 10.07
N LYS A 170 15.07 -2.46 8.98
CA LYS A 170 15.55 -1.70 7.82
C LYS A 170 14.49 -0.68 7.45
N THR A 171 14.92 0.50 7.01
CA THR A 171 13.99 1.52 6.48
C THR A 171 13.41 1.02 5.16
N ARG A 172 12.14 0.66 5.15
CA ARG A 172 11.49 -0.01 4.01
C ARG A 172 10.27 0.74 3.52
N ILE A 173 9.97 0.55 2.26
CA ILE A 173 8.84 1.14 1.55
C ILE A 173 7.75 0.11 1.41
N SER A 174 6.49 0.56 1.49
CA SER A 174 5.35 -0.35 1.59
C SER A 174 4.64 -0.51 0.25
N ILE A 175 4.46 -1.75 -0.19
CA ILE A 175 3.54 -2.10 -1.27
C ILE A 175 2.50 -3.07 -0.74
N ILE A 176 1.25 -2.84 -1.10
CA ILE A 176 0.17 -3.77 -0.81
C ILE A 176 -0.41 -4.32 -2.10
N SER A 177 -0.54 -5.63 -2.09
CA SER A 177 -1.36 -6.38 -3.01
C SER A 177 -2.63 -6.83 -2.28
N GLY A 178 -3.80 -6.58 -2.85
CA GLY A 178 -5.09 -6.96 -2.27
C GLY A 178 -5.88 -7.91 -3.17
N CYS A 179 -6.65 -8.80 -2.56
CA CYS A 179 -7.63 -9.67 -3.22
C CYS A 179 -9.04 -9.13 -3.04
#